data_945067656689cd866642d02acfb888d5
#
_entry.id   945067656689cd866642d02acfb888d5
#
_cell.length_a   1.000
_cell.length_b   1.000
_cell.length_c   1.000
_cell.angle_alpha   90.00
_cell.angle_beta   90.00
_cell.angle_gamma   90.00
#
_symmetry.space_group_name_H-M   'P 1'
#
loop_
_entity.id
_entity.type
_entity.pdbx_description
1 polymer ?
#
loop_
_entity_poly.entity_id
_entity_poly.type
_entity_poly.pdbx_seq_one_letter_code
_entity_poly.pdbx_strand_id
1 'polypeptide(L)'
;FYKYKDTIFPIQDVKRQSILSLSIDVDDIPGILGRILAVVNEEKCSVLTIHQTVPINAKATIIISLELSSGDINIEKLNKRIKDLEFVNSIKVIGLSM
;
A
#
# COMPACT_ATOMS: atom_id res chain seq x y z
N PHE A 1 9.10 1.18 -18.69
CA PHE A 1 8.40 1.34 -19.01
C PHE A 1 7.98 1.70 -19.26
N TYR A 2 8.01 1.59 -19.31
CA TYR A 2 7.24 1.93 -19.94
C TYR A 2 6.84 2.56 -20.21
N LYS A 3 6.83 2.74 -20.48
CA LYS A 3 6.21 3.23 -21.06
C LYS A 3 5.43 3.30 -21.24
N TYR A 4 5.39 2.88 -21.42
CA TYR A 4 4.43 3.03 -21.92
C TYR A 4 3.74 3.49 -21.78
N LYS A 5 3.86 3.48 -21.75
CA LYS A 5 3.11 3.93 -21.98
C LYS A 5 2.67 4.65 -22.02
N ASP A 6 2.72 4.65 -22.11
CA ASP A 6 2.31 5.38 -22.50
C ASP A 6 1.73 5.82 -22.77
N THR A 7 1.49 5.50 -22.99
CA THR A 7 0.89 5.80 -23.40
C THR A 7 0.15 6.22 -23.47
N ILE A 8 -0.08 6.12 -23.53
CA ILE A 8 -1.01 6.65 -23.69
C ILE A 8 -2.07 6.68 -23.60
N PHE A 9 -2.32 6.81 -23.38
CA PHE A 9 -3.55 6.52 -23.51
C PHE A 9 -4.43 7.56 -23.14
N PRO A 10 -5.61 7.40 -23.39
CA PRO A 10 -6.51 8.44 -23.35
C PRO A 10 -6.66 8.93 -22.00
N ILE A 11 -6.26 10.05 -21.86
CA ILE A 11 -6.17 10.59 -20.59
C ILE A 11 -7.47 11.07 -20.10
N GLN A 12 -8.35 11.35 -20.97
CA GLN A 12 -9.61 11.84 -20.56
C GLN A 12 -10.34 10.84 -19.69
N ASP A 13 -9.93 9.60 -19.76
CA ASP A 13 -10.56 8.63 -18.94
C ASP A 13 -9.91 8.46 -17.62
N VAL A 14 -8.93 9.24 -17.35
CA VAL A 14 -8.27 9.12 -16.10
C VAL A 14 -9.19 9.61 -15.06
N LYS A 15 -9.72 8.71 -14.31
CA LYS A 15 -10.46 9.08 -13.18
C LYS A 15 -9.50 9.65 -12.20
N ARG A 16 -9.99 10.40 -11.33
CA ARG A 16 -9.19 10.87 -10.28
C ARG A 16 -8.81 9.73 -9.41
N GLN A 17 -7.82 9.02 -9.81
CA GLN A 17 -7.35 7.91 -9.02
C GLN A 17 -6.61 8.47 -7.84
N SER A 18 -6.97 8.00 -6.67
CA SER A 18 -6.24 8.34 -5.47
C SER A 18 -5.18 7.31 -5.23
N ILE A 19 -3.98 7.76 -4.94
CA ILE A 19 -2.87 6.86 -4.65
C ILE A 19 -2.43 7.14 -3.23
N LEU A 20 -2.45 6.09 -2.43
CA LEU A 20 -2.06 6.17 -1.02
C LEU A 20 -0.75 5.44 -0.85
N SER A 21 0.22 6.10 -0.25
CA SER A 21 1.50 5.47 0.04
C SER A 21 1.67 5.33 1.54
N LEU A 22 2.01 4.13 1.97
CA LEU A 22 2.14 3.80 3.37
C LEU A 22 3.54 3.30 3.66
N SER A 23 4.06 3.66 4.82
CA SER A 23 5.29 3.10 5.35
C SER A 23 4.92 2.29 6.58
N ILE A 24 5.23 1.00 6.56
CA ILE A 24 4.83 0.08 7.59
C ILE A 24 6.07 -0.56 8.19
N ASP A 25 6.27 -0.34 9.48
CA ASP A 25 7.39 -0.95 10.19
C ASP A 25 6.91 -2.26 10.79
N VAL A 26 7.62 -3.33 10.49
CA VAL A 26 7.21 -4.68 10.87
C VAL A 26 8.38 -5.45 11.44
N ASP A 27 8.06 -6.50 12.17
CA ASP A 27 9.05 -7.51 12.49
C ASP A 27 9.21 -8.40 11.26
N ASP A 28 10.46 -8.72 10.93
CA ASP A 28 10.74 -9.52 9.75
C ASP A 28 10.47 -10.99 10.06
N ILE A 29 9.24 -11.41 9.81
CA ILE A 29 8.85 -12.80 10.01
C ILE A 29 8.23 -13.31 8.71
N PRO A 30 8.31 -14.62 8.49
CA PRO A 30 7.68 -15.19 7.29
C PRO A 30 6.20 -14.89 7.27
N GLY A 31 5.72 -14.47 6.11
CA GLY A 31 4.29 -14.26 5.91
C GLY A 31 3.76 -12.90 6.31
N ILE A 32 4.60 -12.01 6.86
CA ILE A 32 4.08 -10.72 7.28
C ILE A 32 3.54 -9.92 6.09
N LEU A 33 4.26 -9.93 4.97
CA LEU A 33 3.80 -9.21 3.80
C LEU A 33 2.48 -9.77 3.29
N GLY A 34 2.33 -11.09 3.30
CA GLY A 34 1.09 -11.71 2.88
C GLY A 34 -0.10 -11.29 3.73
N ARG A 35 0.12 -11.12 5.03
CA ARG A 35 -0.95 -10.69 5.91
C ARG A 35 -1.38 -9.26 5.59
N ILE A 36 -0.40 -8.40 5.32
CA ILE A 36 -0.71 -7.03 4.97
C ILE A 36 -1.46 -6.98 3.64
N LEU A 37 -1.01 -7.75 2.67
CA LEU A 37 -1.67 -7.78 1.37
C LEU A 37 -3.08 -8.33 1.45
N ALA A 38 -3.32 -9.27 2.35
CA ALA A 38 -4.67 -9.80 2.53
C ALA A 38 -5.62 -8.71 3.03
N VAL A 39 -5.18 -7.89 3.97
CA VAL A 39 -6.00 -6.80 4.46
C VAL A 39 -6.27 -5.79 3.34
N VAL A 40 -5.23 -5.45 2.59
CA VAL A 40 -5.37 -4.52 1.48
C VAL A 40 -6.40 -5.03 0.48
N ASN A 41 -6.32 -6.31 0.17
CA ASN A 41 -7.24 -6.90 -0.78
C ASN A 41 -8.67 -6.90 -0.26
N GLU A 42 -8.84 -7.16 1.03
CA GLU A 42 -10.18 -7.15 1.62
C GLU A 42 -10.79 -5.76 1.60
N GLU A 43 -9.96 -4.73 1.71
CA GLU A 43 -10.45 -3.36 1.64
C GLU A 43 -10.56 -2.85 0.20
N LYS A 44 -10.35 -3.76 -0.77
CA LYS A 44 -10.56 -3.47 -2.19
C LYS A 44 -9.62 -2.40 -2.73
N CYS A 45 -8.42 -2.38 -2.21
CA CYS A 45 -7.37 -1.52 -2.75
C CYS A 45 -6.49 -2.33 -3.68
N SER A 46 -6.00 -1.70 -4.71
CA SER A 46 -5.08 -2.34 -5.63
C SER A 46 -3.66 -1.94 -5.29
N VAL A 47 -2.77 -2.92 -5.25
CA VAL A 47 -1.37 -2.65 -4.94
C VAL A 47 -0.68 -2.22 -6.22
N LEU A 48 -0.06 -1.05 -6.20
CA LEU A 48 0.70 -0.55 -7.34
C LEU A 48 2.17 -0.91 -7.22
N THR A 49 2.75 -0.67 -6.05
CA THR A 49 4.16 -0.98 -5.83
C THR A 49 4.36 -1.45 -4.41
N ILE A 50 5.39 -2.25 -4.22
CA ILE A 50 5.83 -2.70 -2.91
C ILE A 50 7.34 -2.58 -2.89
N HIS A 51 7.86 -2.00 -1.82
CA HIS A 51 9.28 -1.89 -1.62
C HIS A 51 9.58 -2.25 -0.18
N GLN A 52 10.47 -3.19 0.02
CA GLN A 52 10.82 -3.65 1.36
C GLN A 52 12.31 -3.45 1.58
N THR A 53 12.66 -2.87 2.72
CA THR A 53 14.06 -2.67 3.03
C THR A 53 14.68 -3.99 3.48
N VAL A 54 16.01 -4.02 3.44
CA VAL A 54 16.74 -5.16 3.97
C VAL A 54 16.54 -5.20 5.47
N PRO A 55 16.17 -6.35 6.03
CA PRO A 55 15.94 -6.42 7.46
C PRO A 55 17.20 -6.15 8.27
N ILE A 56 17.03 -5.38 9.33
CA ILE A 56 18.09 -5.08 10.26
C ILE A 56 17.55 -5.36 11.64
N ASN A 57 18.25 -6.21 12.41
CA ASN A 57 17.81 -6.60 13.74
C ASN A 57 16.40 -7.18 13.71
N ALA A 58 16.11 -7.98 12.69
CA ALA A 58 14.83 -8.65 12.53
C ALA A 58 13.68 -7.69 12.35
N LYS A 59 13.94 -6.48 11.87
CA LYS A 59 12.89 -5.49 11.58
C LYS A 59 13.07 -4.95 10.19
N ALA A 60 11.98 -4.62 9.55
CA ALA A 60 12.01 -4.11 8.19
C ALA A 60 10.93 -3.06 8.02
N THR A 61 11.07 -2.27 6.98
CA THR A 61 10.05 -1.29 6.60
C THR A 61 9.52 -1.67 5.23
N ILE A 62 8.20 -1.71 5.12
CA ILE A 62 7.53 -2.00 3.85
C ILE A 62 6.87 -0.72 3.39
N ILE A 63 7.20 -0.29 2.19
CA ILE A 63 6.56 0.86 1.59
C ILE A 63 5.68 0.35 0.48
N ILE A 64 4.40 0.67 0.57
CA ILE A 64 3.43 0.14 -0.34
C ILE A 64 2.59 1.28 -0.89
N SER A 65 2.38 1.28 -2.20
CA SER A 65 1.53 2.26 -2.84
C SER A 65 0.28 1.56 -3.33
N LEU A 66 -0.85 2.13 -2.99
CA LEU A 66 -2.15 1.54 -3.26
C LEU A 66 -2.97 2.49 -4.11
N GLU A 67 -3.73 1.92 -5.02
CA GLU A 67 -4.70 2.67 -5.78
C GLU A 67 -6.05 2.50 -5.12
N LEU A 68 -6.67 3.62 -4.80
CA LEU A 68 -7.99 3.62 -4.17
C LEU A 68 -9.01 3.88 -5.26
N SER A 69 -9.39 2.83 -5.96
CA SER A 69 -10.22 2.98 -7.13
C SER A 69 -11.68 3.24 -6.80
N SER A 70 -12.09 2.92 -5.60
CA SER A 70 -13.44 3.17 -5.16
C SER A 70 -13.45 4.42 -4.30
N GLY A 71 -14.43 5.26 -4.44
CA GLY A 71 -14.53 6.43 -3.61
C GLY A 71 -14.89 6.14 -2.17
N ASP A 72 -15.18 4.89 -1.86
CA ASP A 72 -15.70 4.55 -0.54
C ASP A 72 -14.68 3.96 0.39
N ILE A 73 -13.42 3.98 0.03
CA ILE A 73 -12.41 3.35 0.86
C ILE A 73 -12.11 4.25 2.06
N ASN A 74 -12.18 3.65 3.22
CA ASN A 74 -11.90 4.36 4.46
C ASN A 74 -10.45 4.14 4.85
N ILE A 75 -9.65 5.17 4.66
CA ILE A 75 -8.22 5.07 4.91
C ILE A 75 -7.93 4.82 6.38
N GLU A 76 -8.69 5.41 7.27
CA GLU A 76 -8.47 5.20 8.69
C GLU A 76 -8.74 3.75 9.08
N LYS A 77 -9.78 3.17 8.51
CA LYS A 77 -10.08 1.78 8.79
C LYS A 77 -8.98 0.87 8.26
N LEU A 78 -8.50 1.16 7.06
CA LEU A 78 -7.42 0.38 6.47
C LEU A 78 -6.16 0.46 7.34
N ASN A 79 -5.80 1.66 7.76
CA ASN A 79 -4.62 1.84 8.59
C ASN A 79 -4.77 1.10 9.92
N LYS A 80 -5.96 1.17 10.51
CA LYS A 80 -6.18 0.52 11.77
C LYS A 80 -6.09 -0.99 11.64
N ARG A 81 -6.66 -1.54 10.57
CA ARG A 81 -6.60 -2.98 10.36
C ARG A 81 -5.17 -3.45 10.18
N ILE A 82 -4.36 -2.69 9.45
CA ILE A 82 -2.97 -3.07 9.26
C ILE A 82 -2.21 -2.94 10.57
N LYS A 83 -2.43 -1.86 11.28
CA LYS A 83 -1.72 -1.65 12.53
C LYS A 83 -2.05 -2.71 13.57
N ASP A 84 -3.26 -3.23 13.53
CA ASP A 84 -3.69 -4.24 14.47
C ASP A 84 -3.16 -5.64 14.15
N LEU A 85 -2.52 -5.80 13.02
CA LEU A 85 -1.91 -7.08 12.68
C LEU A 85 -0.75 -7.35 13.64
N GLU A 86 -0.63 -8.61 14.01
CA GLU A 86 0.48 -9.03 14.83
C GLU A 86 1.78 -8.81 14.06
N PHE A 87 2.81 -8.35 14.73
CA PHE A 87 4.14 -8.08 14.17
C PHE A 87 4.22 -6.81 13.33
N VAL A 88 3.15 -6.02 13.25
CA VAL A 88 3.23 -4.68 12.69
C VAL A 88 3.47 -3.71 13.85
N ASN A 89 4.58 -2.98 13.78
CA ASN A 89 4.96 -2.09 14.86
C ASN A 89 4.41 -0.69 14.71
N SER A 90 4.35 -0.20 13.48
CA SER A 90 3.79 1.12 13.23
C SER A 90 3.43 1.25 11.76
N ILE A 91 2.58 2.21 11.48
CA ILE A 91 2.18 2.51 10.12
C ILE A 91 2.06 4.02 9.98
N LYS A 92 2.48 4.53 8.85
CA LYS A 92 2.46 5.96 8.60
C LYS A 92 2.05 6.21 7.16
N VAL A 93 1.18 7.18 6.96
CA VAL A 93 0.86 7.64 5.61
C VAL A 93 1.96 8.58 5.17
N ILE A 94 2.66 8.23 4.10
CA ILE A 94 3.74 9.06 3.60
C ILE A 94 3.35 9.81 2.34
N GLY A 95 2.19 9.53 1.79
CA GLY A 95 1.71 10.29 0.65
C GLY A 95 0.28 9.93 0.32
N LEU A 96 -0.47 10.92 -0.12
CA LEU A 96 -1.82 10.71 -0.63
C LEU A 96 -2.01 11.68 -1.77
N SER A 97 -2.17 11.12 -2.95
CA SER A 97 -2.35 11.89 -4.16
C SER A 97 -3.76 11.67 -4.66
N MET A 98 -4.45 12.74 -4.95
CA MET A 98 -5.84 12.63 -5.39
C MET A 98 -6.06 13.31 -6.72
#